data_a6abea0605fc0f470db50272047c59c9
#
_entry.id   a6abea0605fc0f470db50272047c59c9
#
_cell.length_a   1.000
_cell.length_b   1.000
_cell.length_c   1.000
_cell.angle_alpha   90.00
_cell.angle_beta   90.00
_cell.angle_gamma   90.00
#
_symmetry.space_group_name_H-M   'P 1'
#
loop_
_entity.id
_entity.type
_entity.pdbx_description
1 polymer ?
#
loop_
_entity_poly.entity_id
_entity_poly.type
_entity_poly.pdbx_seq_one_letter_code
_entity_poly.pdbx_strand_id
1 'polypeptide(L)'
;AKRQAMRVPMGFYLEHLSQRLAEGAARLPKDLRERHAAYLRAKQNPDGGFPGRDVESDLYYTGFALRGLALLGALTPAICERTAAFLKSCLTKSASVVDFY
;
A
#
# COMPACT_ATOMS: atom_id res chain seq x y z
N ALA A 1 -36.52 -0.50 1.08
CA ALA A 1 -36.07 -0.39 -0.30
C ALA A 1 -35.04 0.73 -0.48
N LYS A 2 -35.29 1.89 0.11
CA LYS A 2 -34.34 3.02 0.01
C LYS A 2 -33.02 2.73 0.71
N ARG A 3 -33.05 2.01 1.84
CA ARG A 3 -31.85 1.64 2.56
C ARG A 3 -30.98 0.67 1.76
N GLN A 4 -31.60 -0.26 1.04
CA GLN A 4 -30.87 -1.20 0.22
C GLN A 4 -30.21 -0.50 -0.97
N ALA A 5 -30.91 0.46 -1.56
CA ALA A 5 -30.37 1.21 -2.69
C ALA A 5 -29.12 2.03 -2.29
N MET A 6 -29.03 2.42 -1.00
CA MET A 6 -27.91 3.21 -0.50
C MET A 6 -26.79 2.37 0.10
N ARG A 7 -27.00 1.07 0.20
CA ARG A 7 -25.98 0.15 0.72
C ARG A 7 -25.09 -0.33 -0.41
N VAL A 8 -24.07 0.43 -0.67
CA VAL A 8 -23.03 0.02 -1.60
C VAL A 8 -21.93 -0.66 -0.79
N PRO A 9 -21.43 -1.84 -1.22
CA PRO A 9 -20.33 -2.49 -0.51
C PRO A 9 -19.12 -1.58 -0.39
N MET A 10 -18.45 -1.61 0.74
CA MET A 10 -17.25 -0.81 0.97
C MET A 10 -16.20 -1.10 -0.11
N GLY A 11 -16.07 -2.36 -0.54
CA GLY A 11 -15.16 -2.73 -1.61
C GLY A 11 -15.43 -1.98 -2.90
N PHE A 12 -16.70 -1.77 -3.23
CA PHE A 12 -17.08 -1.01 -4.41
C PHE A 12 -16.59 0.44 -4.32
N TYR A 13 -16.81 1.08 -3.17
CA TYR A 13 -16.35 2.45 -2.96
C TYR A 13 -14.83 2.58 -3.03
N LEU A 14 -14.13 1.67 -2.37
CA LEU A 14 -12.67 1.67 -2.37
C LEU A 14 -12.10 1.45 -3.76
N GLU A 15 -12.67 0.50 -4.49
CA GLU A 15 -12.24 0.22 -5.85
C GLU A 15 -12.48 1.41 -6.77
N HIS A 16 -13.67 2.02 -6.69
CA HIS A 16 -14.02 3.18 -7.49
C HIS A 16 -13.14 4.37 -7.17
N LEU A 17 -12.90 4.63 -5.87
CA LEU A 17 -12.03 5.71 -5.43
C LEU A 17 -10.60 5.48 -5.93
N SER A 18 -10.08 4.26 -5.78
CA SER A 18 -8.74 3.91 -6.24
C SER A 18 -8.58 4.13 -7.73
N GLN A 19 -9.61 3.76 -8.51
CA GLN A 19 -9.61 3.95 -9.95
C GLN A 19 -9.54 5.43 -10.31
N ARG A 20 -10.34 6.26 -9.64
CA ARG A 20 -10.33 7.70 -9.89
C ARG A 20 -9.01 8.35 -9.49
N LEU A 21 -8.42 7.91 -8.39
CA LEU A 21 -7.12 8.41 -7.97
C LEU A 21 -6.03 8.01 -8.96
N ALA A 22 -6.10 6.78 -9.48
CA ALA A 22 -5.15 6.33 -10.49
C ALA A 22 -5.26 7.14 -11.77
N GLU A 23 -6.48 7.46 -12.20
CA GLU A 23 -6.70 8.31 -13.38
C GLU A 23 -6.13 9.70 -13.16
N GLY A 24 -6.33 10.27 -11.97
CA GLY A 24 -5.75 11.56 -11.61
C GLY A 24 -4.23 11.53 -11.60
N ALA A 25 -3.65 10.49 -11.02
CA ALA A 25 -2.19 10.32 -10.99
C ALA A 25 -1.61 10.17 -12.40
N ALA A 26 -2.32 9.49 -13.29
CA ALA A 26 -1.86 9.31 -14.68
C ALA A 26 -1.80 10.63 -15.45
N ARG A 27 -2.52 11.67 -15.01
CA ARG A 27 -2.49 12.99 -15.62
C ARG A 27 -1.32 13.84 -15.16
N LEU A 28 -0.61 13.41 -14.12
CA LEU A 28 0.57 14.14 -13.65
C LEU A 28 1.68 14.04 -14.70
N PRO A 29 2.53 15.07 -14.81
CA PRO A 29 3.69 15.00 -15.69
C PRO A 29 4.54 13.77 -15.37
N LYS A 30 5.09 13.16 -16.41
CA LYS A 30 5.85 11.92 -16.30
C LYS A 30 7.03 12.05 -15.33
N ASP A 31 7.78 13.14 -15.44
CA ASP A 31 8.93 13.37 -14.58
C ASP A 31 8.53 13.52 -13.11
N LEU A 32 7.40 14.16 -12.84
CA LEU A 32 6.88 14.29 -11.48
C LEU A 32 6.50 12.93 -10.90
N ARG A 33 5.79 12.11 -11.70
CA ARG A 33 5.43 10.75 -11.28
C ARG A 33 6.65 9.91 -10.98
N GLU A 34 7.66 9.97 -11.86
CA GLU A 34 8.89 9.20 -11.67
C GLU A 34 9.65 9.62 -10.43
N ARG A 35 9.69 10.91 -10.15
CA ARG A 35 10.37 11.43 -8.95
C ARG A 35 9.70 10.95 -7.66
N HIS A 36 8.38 10.99 -7.62
CA HIS A 36 7.64 10.48 -6.47
C HIS A 36 7.78 8.98 -6.32
N ALA A 37 7.72 8.24 -7.42
CA ALA A 37 7.90 6.80 -7.41
C ALA A 37 9.30 6.41 -6.91
N ALA A 38 10.32 7.11 -7.39
CA ALA A 38 11.70 6.86 -6.96
C ALA A 38 11.87 7.16 -5.47
N TYR A 39 11.26 8.23 -4.98
CA TYR A 39 11.28 8.57 -3.56
C TYR A 39 10.68 7.46 -2.71
N LEU A 40 9.51 6.96 -3.09
CA LEU A 40 8.86 5.89 -2.36
C LEU A 40 9.65 4.59 -2.39
N ARG A 41 10.15 4.20 -3.58
CA ARG A 41 10.94 2.98 -3.71
C ARG A 41 12.20 3.01 -2.86
N ALA A 42 12.85 4.17 -2.80
CA ALA A 42 14.07 4.34 -2.02
C ALA A 42 13.83 4.20 -0.51
N LYS A 43 12.59 4.34 -0.07
CA LYS A 43 12.24 4.22 1.35
C LYS A 43 12.06 2.77 1.81
N GLN A 44 11.95 1.82 0.90
CA GLN A 44 11.76 0.42 1.28
C GLN A 44 12.96 -0.09 2.09
N ASN A 45 12.68 -0.60 3.28
CA ASN A 45 13.70 -1.14 4.18
C ASN A 45 14.16 -2.53 3.72
N PRO A 46 15.32 -3.01 4.21
CA PRO A 46 15.82 -4.34 3.87
C PRO A 46 14.85 -5.48 4.19
N ASP A 47 13.98 -5.32 5.21
CA ASP A 47 13.01 -6.33 5.57
C ASP A 47 11.79 -6.36 4.64
N GLY A 48 11.73 -5.43 3.69
CA GLY A 48 10.64 -5.34 2.73
C GLY A 48 9.53 -4.38 3.12
N GLY A 49 9.52 -3.89 4.35
CA GLY A 49 8.56 -2.91 4.80
C GLY A 49 8.99 -1.49 4.49
N PHE A 50 8.15 -0.54 4.85
CA PHE A 50 8.43 0.89 4.68
C PHE A 50 8.38 1.58 6.02
N PRO A 51 9.30 2.53 6.27
CA PRO A 51 9.38 3.20 7.56
C PRO A 51 8.23 4.18 7.76
N GLY A 52 7.80 4.29 9.02
CA GLY A 52 6.87 5.31 9.44
C GLY A 52 7.63 6.55 9.91
N ARG A 53 7.30 6.99 11.11
CA ARG A 53 7.99 8.13 11.73
C ARG A 53 9.43 7.80 12.10
N ASP A 54 9.66 6.55 12.50
CA ASP A 54 10.99 6.06 12.86
C ASP A 54 11.58 5.33 11.67
N VAL A 55 12.81 4.82 11.83
CA VAL A 55 13.49 4.11 10.75
C VAL A 55 12.97 2.68 10.56
N GLU A 56 12.25 2.16 11.54
CA GLU A 56 11.73 0.80 11.47
C GLU A 56 10.53 0.71 10.54
N SER A 57 10.38 -0.45 9.91
CA SER A 57 9.22 -0.71 9.07
C SER A 57 7.95 -0.73 9.89
N ASP A 58 6.90 -0.12 9.35
CA ASP A 58 5.60 0.01 9.99
C ASP A 58 4.54 -0.54 9.04
N LEU A 59 3.66 -1.37 9.58
CA LEU A 59 2.64 -2.02 8.78
C LEU A 59 1.70 -1.02 8.11
N TYR A 60 1.32 0.02 8.83
CA TYR A 60 0.41 1.05 8.35
C TYR A 60 1.03 1.86 7.22
N TYR A 61 2.28 2.33 7.43
CA TYR A 61 2.99 3.11 6.41
C TYR A 61 3.38 2.27 5.21
N THR A 62 3.60 0.97 5.40
CA THR A 62 3.84 0.05 4.29
C THR A 62 2.62 0.00 3.37
N GLY A 63 1.42 -0.06 3.95
CA GLY A 63 0.18 -0.02 3.17
C GLY A 63 0.04 1.27 2.36
N PHE A 64 0.36 2.40 2.96
CA PHE A 64 0.32 3.68 2.25
C PHE A 64 1.32 3.73 1.11
N ALA A 65 2.55 3.27 1.35
CA ALA A 65 3.60 3.29 0.32
C ALA A 65 3.22 2.42 -0.88
N LEU A 66 2.67 1.23 -0.62
CA LEU A 66 2.21 0.34 -1.69
C LEU A 66 1.10 0.97 -2.52
N ARG A 67 0.14 1.59 -1.88
CA ARG A 67 -0.94 2.29 -2.58
C ARG A 67 -0.41 3.44 -3.41
N GLY A 68 0.52 4.22 -2.84
CA GLY A 68 1.14 5.32 -3.56
C GLY A 68 1.87 4.82 -4.80
N LEU A 69 2.67 3.77 -4.67
CA LEU A 69 3.38 3.18 -5.80
C LEU A 69 2.41 2.64 -6.85
N ALA A 70 1.34 1.98 -6.43
CA ALA A 70 0.34 1.47 -7.35
C ALA A 70 -0.34 2.59 -8.14
N LEU A 71 -0.71 3.69 -7.45
CA LEU A 71 -1.33 4.85 -8.09
C LEU A 71 -0.40 5.51 -9.10
N LEU A 72 0.90 5.50 -8.83
CA LEU A 72 1.90 6.07 -9.73
C LEU A 72 2.29 5.10 -10.85
N GLY A 73 1.75 3.89 -10.84
CA GLY A 73 2.10 2.87 -11.83
C GLY A 73 3.51 2.33 -11.67
N ALA A 74 4.06 2.40 -10.46
CA ALA A 74 5.45 2.05 -10.18
C ALA A 74 5.62 0.82 -9.28
N LEU A 75 4.53 0.12 -8.99
CA LEU A 75 4.58 -1.09 -8.19
C LEU A 75 5.09 -2.24 -9.04
N THR A 76 6.24 -2.80 -8.66
CA THR A 76 6.87 -3.90 -9.40
C THR A 76 6.74 -5.21 -8.66
N PRO A 77 6.85 -6.37 -9.37
CA PRO A 77 6.85 -7.66 -8.70
C PRO A 77 7.93 -7.79 -7.63
N ALA A 78 9.12 -7.22 -7.86
CA ALA A 78 10.21 -7.26 -6.89
C ALA A 78 9.82 -6.55 -5.59
N ILE A 79 9.20 -5.38 -5.68
CA ILE A 79 8.71 -4.64 -4.51
C ILE A 79 7.64 -5.46 -3.80
N CYS A 80 6.72 -6.04 -4.53
CA CYS A 80 5.64 -6.85 -3.97
C CYS A 80 6.18 -8.07 -3.22
N GLU A 81 7.17 -8.75 -3.79
CA GLU A 81 7.76 -9.93 -3.15
C GLU A 81 8.44 -9.57 -1.83
N ARG A 82 9.19 -8.48 -1.82
CA ARG A 82 9.86 -8.02 -0.61
C ARG A 82 8.86 -7.59 0.45
N THR A 83 7.82 -6.89 0.05
CA THR A 83 6.75 -6.47 0.96
C THR A 83 5.99 -7.69 1.51
N ALA A 84 5.74 -8.68 0.67
CA ALA A 84 5.08 -9.92 1.11
C ALA A 84 5.87 -10.62 2.20
N ALA A 85 7.21 -10.64 2.09
CA ALA A 85 8.07 -11.22 3.12
C ALA A 85 7.92 -10.47 4.45
N PHE A 86 7.86 -9.13 4.40
CA PHE A 86 7.64 -8.33 5.60
C PHE A 86 6.27 -8.60 6.22
N LEU A 87 5.22 -8.66 5.40
CA LEU A 87 3.87 -8.94 5.88
C LEU A 87 3.76 -10.31 6.50
N LYS A 88 4.40 -11.30 5.88
CA LYS A 88 4.44 -12.66 6.42
C LYS A 88 5.11 -12.68 7.79
N SER A 89 6.19 -11.95 7.95
CA SER A 89 6.88 -11.80 9.23
C SER A 89 5.96 -11.21 10.29
N CYS A 90 5.19 -10.16 9.93
CA CYS A 90 4.24 -9.54 10.84
C CYS A 90 3.14 -10.52 11.26
N LEU A 91 2.62 -11.29 10.32
CA LEU A 91 1.58 -12.29 10.60
C LEU A 91 2.09 -13.38 11.52
N THR A 92 3.33 -13.83 11.31
CA THR A 92 3.95 -14.86 12.16
C THR A 92 4.08 -14.37 13.60
N LYS A 93 4.50 -13.10 13.77
CA LYS A 93 4.59 -12.51 15.10
C LYS A 93 3.22 -12.38 15.76
N SER A 94 2.21 -11.98 15.01
CA SER A 94 0.85 -11.89 15.51
C SER A 94 0.29 -13.24 15.91
N ALA A 95 0.57 -14.28 15.12
CA ALA A 95 0.14 -15.63 15.41
C ALA A 95 0.80 -16.14 16.71
N SER A 96 2.09 -15.85 16.90
CA SER A 96 2.80 -16.22 18.13
C SER A 96 2.18 -15.56 19.35
N VAL A 97 1.80 -14.29 19.23
CA VAL A 97 1.15 -13.58 20.34
C VAL A 97 -0.21 -14.20 20.65
N VAL A 98 -0.98 -14.51 19.61
CA VAL A 98 -2.29 -15.14 19.78
C VAL A 98 -2.17 -16.52 20.41
N ASP A 99 -1.20 -17.31 19.97
CA ASP A 99 -0.96 -18.65 20.52
C ASP A 99 -0.56 -18.60 22.00
N PHE A 100 0.10 -17.54 22.40
CA PHE A 100 0.50 -17.36 23.78
C PHE A 100 -0.69 -17.17 24.71
N TYR A 101 -1.76 -16.53 24.23
CA TYR A 101 -2.97 -16.32 24.98
C TYR A 101 -3.97 -17.45 24.77
#